data_72370180b0eb9e4ff693dab937de500b
#
_entry.id   72370180b0eb9e4ff693dab937de500b
#
_cell.length_a   1.000
_cell.length_b   1.000
_cell.length_c   1.000
_cell.angle_alpha   90.00
_cell.angle_beta   90.00
_cell.angle_gamma   90.00
#
_symmetry.space_group_name_H-M   'P 1'
#
loop_
_entity.id
_entity.type
_entity.pdbx_description
1 polymer ?
#
loop_
_entity_poly.entity_id
_entity_poly.type
_entity_poly.pdbx_seq_one_letter_code
_entity_poly.pdbx_strand_id
1 'polypeptide(L)'
;MGVQLLDKTRKINKLLHNNNSSKVVFNDICQVLTGVLDSDILVISKKGKVLGSSICKGVDELHELIVDEVGGYIDTELNERLLGILSTKENVNLETLGFGEDTRMYKAIITPIDIAGERLGTLFEYRSDREYDIDDIILTEYGTTVVGLEMMRSVNEENEEEKRKVSIVRSAINTLSYSELEAILHIFDELDGNEGILVASRIADRVGITRSVIVNALRKFESAGVIESRSSGMKGTYI
;
A
#
# COMPACT_ATOMS: atom_id res chain seq x y z
N MET A 1 22.98 29.72 -0.92
CA MET A 1 22.73 28.61 0.00
C MET A 1 21.32 28.69 0.61
N GLY A 2 21.01 29.54 1.59
CA GLY A 2 19.70 29.48 2.28
C GLY A 2 18.43 29.66 1.44
N VAL A 3 18.46 30.46 0.37
CA VAL A 3 17.26 30.67 -0.49
C VAL A 3 16.95 29.44 -1.32
N GLN A 4 17.95 28.76 -1.85
CA GLN A 4 17.76 27.54 -2.64
C GLN A 4 17.23 26.39 -1.76
N LEU A 5 17.78 26.21 -0.57
CA LEU A 5 17.29 25.23 0.40
C LEU A 5 15.82 25.51 0.76
N LEU A 6 15.48 26.77 1.04
CA LEU A 6 14.09 27.16 1.33
C LEU A 6 13.13 26.85 0.16
N ASP A 7 13.54 27.12 -1.07
CA ASP A 7 12.70 26.84 -2.24
C ASP A 7 12.53 25.33 -2.47
N LYS A 8 13.58 24.55 -2.27
CA LYS A 8 13.53 23.08 -2.31
C LYS A 8 12.61 22.54 -1.22
N THR A 9 12.74 22.99 0.03
CA THR A 9 11.85 22.62 1.14
C THR A 9 10.39 22.95 0.85
N ARG A 10 10.11 24.13 0.26
CA ARG A 10 8.75 24.53 -0.15
C ARG A 10 8.15 23.61 -1.23
N LYS A 11 8.97 23.09 -2.16
CA LYS A 11 8.51 22.11 -3.16
C LYS A 11 8.04 20.83 -2.48
N ILE A 12 8.83 20.31 -1.53
CA ILE A 12 8.44 19.11 -0.76
C ILE A 12 7.18 19.40 0.07
N ASN A 13 7.11 20.58 0.71
CA ASN A 13 5.96 20.95 1.56
C ASN A 13 4.63 21.02 0.79
N LYS A 14 4.66 21.35 -0.51
CA LYS A 14 3.45 21.34 -1.36
C LYS A 14 2.79 19.96 -1.46
N LEU A 15 3.53 18.89 -1.27
CA LEU A 15 2.98 17.53 -1.24
C LEU A 15 1.97 17.34 -0.09
N LEU A 16 2.22 17.97 1.07
CA LEU A 16 1.33 17.93 2.22
C LEU A 16 0.04 18.75 2.04
N HIS A 17 0.03 19.70 1.11
CA HIS A 17 -1.10 20.59 0.87
C HIS A 17 -2.03 20.13 -0.27
N ASN A 18 -1.69 19.07 -0.99
CA ASN A 18 -2.56 18.51 -2.01
C ASN A 18 -3.74 17.78 -1.37
N ASN A 19 -4.76 18.55 -0.98
CA ASN A 19 -6.04 18.10 -0.42
C ASN A 19 -6.97 17.44 -1.46
N ASN A 20 -6.47 17.12 -2.65
CA ASN A 20 -7.28 16.36 -3.58
C ASN A 20 -7.44 14.94 -3.04
N SER A 21 -8.69 14.52 -2.91
CA SER A 21 -9.17 13.20 -2.51
C SER A 21 -8.72 12.03 -3.41
N SER A 22 -7.77 12.23 -4.29
CA SER A 22 -7.05 11.18 -5.01
C SER A 22 -5.83 10.78 -4.18
N LYS A 23 -5.68 9.48 -3.91
CA LYS A 23 -4.46 8.88 -3.34
C LYS A 23 -3.24 9.61 -3.89
N VAL A 24 -2.47 10.24 -3.01
CA VAL A 24 -1.13 10.70 -3.38
C VAL A 24 -0.36 9.43 -3.73
N VAL A 25 -0.01 9.30 -4.99
CA VAL A 25 0.74 8.14 -5.45
C VAL A 25 2.17 8.34 -4.96
N PHE A 26 2.76 7.38 -4.28
CA PHE A 26 4.16 7.47 -3.80
C PHE A 26 5.14 7.86 -4.90
N ASN A 27 4.84 7.51 -6.16
CA ASN A 27 5.61 7.95 -7.32
C ASN A 27 5.67 9.47 -7.47
N ASP A 28 4.58 10.19 -7.19
CA ASP A 28 4.56 11.66 -7.27
C ASP A 28 5.49 12.25 -6.22
N ILE A 29 5.52 11.66 -5.02
CA ILE A 29 6.46 12.06 -3.95
C ILE A 29 7.90 11.80 -4.39
N CYS A 30 8.19 10.59 -4.90
CA CYS A 30 9.50 10.22 -5.41
C CYS A 30 9.95 11.17 -6.51
N GLN A 31 9.07 11.53 -7.45
CA GLN A 31 9.37 12.44 -8.54
C GLN A 31 9.75 13.86 -8.05
N VAL A 32 9.06 14.37 -7.03
CA VAL A 32 9.40 15.67 -6.43
C VAL A 32 10.75 15.58 -5.72
N LEU A 33 11.02 14.49 -4.96
CA LEU A 33 12.29 14.27 -4.27
C LEU A 33 13.44 14.14 -5.27
N THR A 34 13.28 13.34 -6.35
CA THR A 34 14.25 13.22 -7.44
C THR A 34 14.61 14.60 -8.03
N GLY A 35 13.60 15.44 -8.30
CA GLY A 35 13.82 16.77 -8.84
C GLY A 35 14.41 17.80 -7.85
N VAL A 36 14.44 17.47 -6.56
CA VAL A 36 15.00 18.31 -5.50
C VAL A 36 16.42 17.87 -5.13
N LEU A 37 16.69 16.55 -5.13
CA LEU A 37 17.92 15.94 -4.66
C LEU A 37 18.88 15.53 -5.80
N ASP A 38 18.39 15.56 -7.04
CA ASP A 38 19.13 15.10 -8.23
C ASP A 38 19.63 13.63 -8.03
N SER A 39 18.74 12.76 -7.56
CA SER A 39 19.04 11.38 -7.19
C SER A 39 17.92 10.45 -7.62
N ASP A 40 18.23 9.18 -7.82
CA ASP A 40 17.22 8.14 -7.90
C ASP A 40 16.63 7.90 -6.52
N ILE A 41 15.33 7.77 -6.45
CA ILE A 41 14.57 7.66 -5.19
C ILE A 41 13.71 6.41 -5.19
N LEU A 42 13.76 5.64 -4.11
CA LEU A 42 12.88 4.52 -3.84
C LEU A 42 12.27 4.65 -2.44
N VAL A 43 10.96 4.44 -2.36
CA VAL A 43 10.23 4.26 -1.10
C VAL A 43 9.92 2.78 -0.96
N ILE A 44 10.48 2.16 0.07
CA ILE A 44 10.39 0.73 0.32
C ILE A 44 9.64 0.51 1.63
N SER A 45 8.62 -0.34 1.63
CA SER A 45 7.89 -0.72 2.85
C SER A 45 8.75 -1.59 3.76
N LYS A 46 8.37 -1.72 5.03
CA LYS A 46 9.01 -2.65 5.98
C LYS A 46 9.11 -4.10 5.47
N LYS A 47 8.18 -4.52 4.60
CA LYS A 47 8.18 -5.87 4.00
C LYS A 47 9.01 -5.97 2.72
N GLY A 48 9.75 -4.93 2.35
CA GLY A 48 10.57 -4.91 1.13
C GLY A 48 9.79 -4.60 -0.15
N LYS A 49 8.51 -4.24 -0.07
CA LYS A 49 7.72 -3.87 -1.25
C LYS A 49 8.05 -2.45 -1.69
N VAL A 50 8.33 -2.25 -2.97
CA VAL A 50 8.51 -0.92 -3.57
C VAL A 50 7.16 -0.23 -3.67
N LEU A 51 6.98 0.86 -2.93
CA LEU A 51 5.75 1.66 -2.90
C LEU A 51 5.77 2.78 -3.94
N GLY A 52 6.95 3.31 -4.23
CA GLY A 52 7.18 4.33 -5.23
C GLY A 52 8.64 4.39 -5.63
N SER A 53 8.88 4.80 -6.87
CA SER A 53 10.21 5.01 -7.43
C SER A 53 10.23 6.20 -8.38
N SER A 54 11.39 6.82 -8.53
CA SER A 54 11.63 7.83 -9.55
C SER A 54 13.10 7.85 -9.93
N ILE A 55 13.37 7.86 -11.21
CA ILE A 55 14.69 7.80 -11.82
C ILE A 55 15.15 9.21 -12.19
N CYS A 56 16.38 9.54 -11.85
CA CYS A 56 17.04 10.78 -12.24
C CYS A 56 17.72 10.62 -13.60
N LYS A 57 17.59 11.61 -14.46
CA LYS A 57 18.26 11.59 -15.76
C LYS A 57 19.78 11.61 -15.58
N GLY A 58 20.46 10.61 -16.09
CA GLY A 58 21.92 10.51 -16.08
C GLY A 58 22.49 9.66 -14.93
N VAL A 59 21.65 9.04 -14.14
CA VAL A 59 22.01 7.98 -13.20
C VAL A 59 21.65 6.65 -13.84
N ASP A 60 22.55 5.68 -13.86
CA ASP A 60 22.26 4.33 -14.36
C ASP A 60 21.47 3.56 -13.30
N GLU A 61 20.48 2.80 -13.73
CA GLU A 61 19.59 2.03 -12.84
C GLU A 61 20.34 0.84 -12.21
N LEU A 62 20.08 0.60 -10.94
CA LEU A 62 20.64 -0.54 -10.20
C LEU A 62 19.69 -1.74 -10.29
N HIS A 63 19.90 -2.61 -11.29
CA HIS A 63 18.97 -3.71 -11.59
C HIS A 63 19.15 -4.98 -10.74
N GLU A 64 20.30 -5.18 -10.09
CA GLU A 64 20.64 -6.47 -9.48
C GLU A 64 19.78 -6.86 -8.27
N LEU A 65 19.48 -5.91 -7.40
CA LEU A 65 18.79 -6.17 -6.13
C LEU A 65 17.47 -5.39 -5.97
N ILE A 66 17.16 -4.55 -6.96
CA ILE A 66 16.00 -3.67 -6.96
C ILE A 66 15.14 -4.01 -8.16
N VAL A 67 13.86 -4.30 -7.92
CA VAL A 67 12.89 -4.52 -8.99
C VAL A 67 12.35 -3.16 -9.43
N ASP A 68 12.45 -2.84 -10.71
CA ASP A 68 12.09 -1.54 -11.30
C ASP A 68 10.58 -1.24 -11.25
N GLU A 69 9.76 -2.23 -10.94
CA GLU A 69 8.31 -2.05 -10.92
C GLU A 69 7.77 -1.73 -9.51
N VAL A 70 7.02 -0.64 -9.42
CA VAL A 70 6.23 -0.33 -8.24
C VAL A 70 5.25 -1.48 -7.95
N GLY A 71 5.28 -1.96 -6.71
CA GLY A 71 4.53 -3.14 -6.30
C GLY A 71 5.35 -4.42 -6.25
N GLY A 72 6.53 -4.45 -6.86
CA GLY A 72 7.52 -5.52 -6.73
C GLY A 72 8.21 -5.51 -5.36
N TYR A 73 9.07 -6.49 -5.12
CA TYR A 73 9.82 -6.63 -3.87
C TYR A 73 11.30 -6.58 -4.18
N ILE A 74 12.06 -5.87 -3.35
CA ILE A 74 13.52 -5.90 -3.38
C ILE A 74 14.03 -7.24 -2.84
N ASP A 75 15.30 -7.52 -3.06
CA ASP A 75 15.96 -8.69 -2.48
C ASP A 75 15.80 -8.74 -0.95
N THR A 76 15.59 -9.93 -0.41
CA THR A 76 15.30 -10.11 1.02
C THR A 76 16.49 -9.75 1.91
N GLU A 77 17.72 -10.11 1.51
CA GLU A 77 18.91 -9.77 2.28
C GLU A 77 19.19 -8.26 2.24
N LEU A 78 18.96 -7.62 1.08
CA LEU A 78 19.02 -6.17 0.97
C LEU A 78 18.02 -5.52 1.93
N ASN A 79 16.77 -5.99 1.95
CA ASN A 79 15.76 -5.45 2.86
C ASN A 79 16.16 -5.58 4.33
N GLU A 80 16.72 -6.72 4.74
CA GLU A 80 17.20 -6.93 6.10
C GLU A 80 18.35 -5.96 6.47
N ARG A 81 19.29 -5.74 5.55
CA ARG A 81 20.38 -4.78 5.72
C ARG A 81 19.86 -3.35 5.86
N LEU A 82 18.88 -2.96 5.03
CA LEU A 82 18.25 -1.64 5.11
C LEU A 82 17.48 -1.45 6.42
N LEU A 83 16.76 -2.47 6.88
CA LEU A 83 16.05 -2.43 8.17
C LEU A 83 16.99 -2.38 9.38
N GLY A 84 18.20 -2.93 9.25
CA GLY A 84 19.25 -2.83 10.27
C GLY A 84 19.80 -1.40 10.46
N ILE A 85 19.50 -0.47 9.55
CA ILE A 85 19.88 0.95 9.65
C ILE A 85 18.84 1.67 10.49
N LEU A 86 19.26 2.14 11.68
CA LEU A 86 18.36 2.75 12.68
C LEU A 86 18.36 4.28 12.64
N SER A 87 19.27 4.90 11.91
CA SER A 87 19.35 6.35 11.69
C SER A 87 19.85 6.64 10.30
N THR A 88 19.57 7.82 9.77
CA THR A 88 20.07 8.25 8.45
C THR A 88 21.54 7.93 8.29
N LYS A 89 21.89 7.28 7.19
CA LYS A 89 23.27 7.02 6.77
C LYS A 89 23.50 7.70 5.43
N GLU A 90 24.43 8.64 5.44
CA GLU A 90 24.82 9.43 4.27
C GLU A 90 26.05 8.86 3.58
N ASN A 91 26.15 9.06 2.28
CA ASN A 91 27.28 8.71 1.45
C ASN A 91 27.72 7.23 1.58
N VAL A 92 26.74 6.35 1.74
CA VAL A 92 26.98 4.90 1.87
C VAL A 92 27.48 4.33 0.55
N ASN A 93 28.54 3.52 0.60
CA ASN A 93 28.97 2.73 -0.54
C ASN A 93 28.03 1.52 -0.73
N LEU A 94 27.49 1.36 -1.92
CA LEU A 94 26.53 0.31 -2.24
C LEU A 94 27.08 -1.11 -2.08
N GLU A 95 28.40 -1.31 -2.24
CA GLU A 95 29.03 -2.62 -1.97
C GLU A 95 28.75 -3.11 -0.54
N THR A 96 28.66 -2.21 0.44
CA THR A 96 28.34 -2.56 1.83
C THR A 96 26.92 -3.09 2.01
N LEU A 97 26.07 -2.85 1.03
CA LEU A 97 24.70 -3.33 0.97
C LEU A 97 24.55 -4.61 0.13
N GLY A 98 25.64 -5.09 -0.46
CA GLY A 98 25.67 -6.32 -1.25
C GLY A 98 25.56 -6.13 -2.76
N PHE A 99 25.61 -4.89 -3.25
CA PHE A 99 25.71 -4.62 -4.68
C PHE A 99 27.12 -4.96 -5.22
N GLY A 100 27.23 -5.20 -6.53
CA GLY A 100 28.49 -5.54 -7.18
C GLY A 100 29.54 -4.42 -7.16
N GLU A 101 30.79 -4.75 -7.51
CA GLU A 101 31.94 -3.82 -7.53
C GLU A 101 31.76 -2.65 -8.52
N ASP A 102 30.97 -2.83 -9.56
CA ASP A 102 30.62 -1.82 -10.56
C ASP A 102 29.83 -0.66 -9.96
N THR A 103 29.23 -0.84 -8.77
CA THR A 103 28.46 0.20 -8.08
C THR A 103 29.30 1.15 -7.22
N ARG A 104 30.64 1.04 -7.24
CA ARG A 104 31.57 1.87 -6.41
C ARG A 104 31.44 3.36 -6.63
N MET A 105 31.03 3.77 -7.83
CA MET A 105 30.84 5.19 -8.15
C MET A 105 29.61 5.79 -7.47
N TYR A 106 28.65 4.95 -7.05
CA TYR A 106 27.40 5.41 -6.45
C TYR A 106 27.58 5.71 -4.97
N LYS A 107 26.91 6.77 -4.54
CA LYS A 107 26.71 7.13 -3.14
C LYS A 107 25.23 7.10 -2.83
N ALA A 108 24.90 6.54 -1.67
CA ALA A 108 23.51 6.45 -1.23
C ALA A 108 23.28 7.19 0.07
N ILE A 109 22.05 7.71 0.24
CA ILE A 109 21.49 8.00 1.54
C ILE A 109 20.40 6.96 1.84
N ILE A 110 20.43 6.44 3.05
CA ILE A 110 19.47 5.48 3.53
C ILE A 110 18.83 6.04 4.79
N THR A 111 17.54 6.32 4.71
CA THR A 111 16.83 6.93 5.82
C THR A 111 15.69 6.03 6.29
N PRO A 112 15.68 5.62 7.57
CA PRO A 112 14.56 4.92 8.15
C PRO A 112 13.30 5.79 8.14
N ILE A 113 12.18 5.23 7.72
CA ILE A 113 10.88 5.89 7.79
C ILE A 113 10.21 5.41 9.09
N ASP A 114 10.41 6.19 10.14
CA ASP A 114 9.85 5.92 11.48
C ASP A 114 8.85 7.01 11.87
N ILE A 115 7.61 6.61 12.16
CA ILE A 115 6.58 7.53 12.63
C ILE A 115 5.98 6.99 13.93
N ALA A 116 5.90 7.83 14.94
CA ALA A 116 5.34 7.50 16.26
C ALA A 116 5.99 6.26 16.92
N GLY A 117 7.27 6.01 16.64
CA GLY A 117 8.03 4.87 17.18
C GLY A 117 7.81 3.57 16.39
N GLU A 118 7.12 3.60 15.29
CA GLU A 118 6.92 2.45 14.40
C GLU A 118 7.72 2.60 13.11
N ARG A 119 8.51 1.58 12.77
CA ARG A 119 9.21 1.50 11.47
C ARG A 119 8.21 1.15 10.39
N LEU A 120 8.00 2.06 9.44
CA LEU A 120 7.10 1.87 8.30
C LEU A 120 7.84 1.35 7.06
N GLY A 121 9.09 1.78 6.88
CA GLY A 121 9.86 1.44 5.70
C GLY A 121 11.22 2.11 5.65
N THR A 122 11.76 2.24 4.43
CA THR A 122 13.04 2.88 4.15
C THR A 122 12.90 3.80 2.94
N LEU A 123 13.40 5.03 3.06
CA LEU A 123 13.72 5.87 1.91
C LEU A 123 15.16 5.55 1.49
N PHE A 124 15.31 5.10 0.26
CA PHE A 124 16.60 4.77 -0.34
C PHE A 124 16.82 5.68 -1.53
N GLU A 125 17.91 6.41 -1.53
CA GLU A 125 18.29 7.29 -2.62
C GLU A 125 19.76 7.09 -2.99
N TYR A 126 20.09 7.23 -4.28
CA TYR A 126 21.45 7.10 -4.75
C TYR A 126 21.73 7.97 -5.98
N ARG A 127 22.99 8.29 -6.17
CA ARG A 127 23.54 9.02 -7.34
C ARG A 127 25.01 8.71 -7.55
N SER A 128 25.56 9.04 -8.71
CA SER A 128 26.96 8.75 -9.07
C SER A 128 27.83 10.00 -9.27
N ASP A 129 27.22 11.18 -9.40
CA ASP A 129 27.91 12.39 -9.84
C ASP A 129 28.66 13.13 -8.72
N ARG A 130 28.17 13.08 -7.48
CA ARG A 130 28.74 13.77 -6.32
C ARG A 130 28.30 13.15 -5.00
N GLU A 131 29.02 13.47 -3.93
CA GLU A 131 28.59 13.16 -2.57
C GLU A 131 27.43 14.05 -2.13
N TYR A 132 26.65 13.57 -1.18
CA TYR A 132 25.57 14.32 -0.55
C TYR A 132 26.13 15.31 0.46
N ASP A 133 25.66 16.54 0.39
CA ASP A 133 26.01 17.60 1.31
C ASP A 133 24.96 17.76 2.44
N ILE A 134 25.19 18.68 3.36
CA ILE A 134 24.29 18.90 4.50
C ILE A 134 22.89 19.37 4.08
N ASP A 135 22.77 20.15 2.98
CA ASP A 135 21.49 20.61 2.46
C ASP A 135 20.70 19.42 1.88
N ASP A 136 21.38 18.50 1.18
CA ASP A 136 20.79 17.26 0.66
C ASP A 136 20.26 16.38 1.83
N ILE A 137 21.05 16.18 2.88
CA ILE A 137 20.67 15.38 4.06
C ILE A 137 19.44 15.97 4.74
N ILE A 138 19.41 17.30 4.95
CA ILE A 138 18.26 17.98 5.55
C ILE A 138 16.99 17.77 4.69
N LEU A 139 17.12 17.88 3.37
CA LEU A 139 15.99 17.70 2.45
C LEU A 139 15.50 16.25 2.42
N THR A 140 16.41 15.29 2.49
CA THR A 140 16.10 13.86 2.59
C THR A 140 15.33 13.55 3.87
N GLU A 141 15.81 14.00 5.04
CA GLU A 141 15.13 13.76 6.32
C GLU A 141 13.74 14.42 6.35
N TYR A 142 13.63 15.62 5.78
CA TYR A 142 12.33 16.29 5.64
C TYR A 142 11.40 15.52 4.68
N GLY A 143 11.92 15.10 3.52
CA GLY A 143 11.19 14.27 2.56
C GLY A 143 10.74 12.95 3.17
N THR A 144 11.60 12.30 3.94
CA THR A 144 11.28 11.06 4.67
C THR A 144 10.11 11.23 5.63
N THR A 145 10.06 12.38 6.32
CA THR A 145 8.91 12.70 7.20
C THR A 145 7.61 12.81 6.40
N VAL A 146 7.64 13.45 5.23
CA VAL A 146 6.46 13.55 4.34
C VAL A 146 6.02 12.18 3.85
N VAL A 147 6.96 11.34 3.39
CA VAL A 147 6.68 9.95 2.99
C VAL A 147 6.07 9.16 4.15
N GLY A 148 6.62 9.27 5.34
CA GLY A 148 6.14 8.57 6.53
C GLY A 148 4.71 8.96 6.91
N LEU A 149 4.36 10.24 6.83
CA LEU A 149 3.00 10.71 7.06
C LEU A 149 2.02 10.15 6.03
N GLU A 150 2.41 10.07 4.77
CA GLU A 150 1.57 9.49 3.71
C GLU A 150 1.42 7.96 3.87
N MET A 151 2.49 7.26 4.25
CA MET A 151 2.41 5.82 4.58
C MET A 151 1.44 5.56 5.73
N MET A 152 1.53 6.35 6.79
CA MET A 152 0.63 6.24 7.95
C MET A 152 -0.82 6.55 7.56
N ARG A 153 -1.04 7.56 6.71
CA ARG A 153 -2.36 7.89 6.18
C ARG A 153 -2.94 6.72 5.39
N SER A 154 -2.18 6.13 4.47
CA SER A 154 -2.63 4.98 3.66
C SER A 154 -3.01 3.79 4.53
N VAL A 155 -2.21 3.46 5.55
CA VAL A 155 -2.53 2.38 6.51
C VAL A 155 -3.81 2.68 7.29
N ASN A 156 -3.99 3.92 7.72
CA ASN A 156 -5.21 4.32 8.44
C ASN A 156 -6.46 4.25 7.55
N GLU A 157 -6.37 4.69 6.29
CA GLU A 157 -7.48 4.61 5.33
C GLU A 157 -7.88 3.15 5.06
N GLU A 158 -6.91 2.23 4.89
CA GLU A 158 -7.17 0.80 4.72
C GLU A 158 -7.86 0.21 5.97
N ASN A 159 -7.36 0.52 7.16
CA ASN A 159 -7.95 0.07 8.43
C ASN A 159 -9.37 0.60 8.65
N GLU A 160 -9.64 1.86 8.30
CA GLU A 160 -10.98 2.46 8.39
C GLU A 160 -11.95 1.81 7.40
N GLU A 161 -11.50 1.50 6.19
CA GLU A 161 -12.31 0.80 5.19
C GLU A 161 -12.65 -0.62 5.66
N GLU A 162 -11.68 -1.35 6.21
CA GLU A 162 -11.92 -2.67 6.76
C GLU A 162 -12.90 -2.64 7.94
N LYS A 163 -12.71 -1.73 8.89
CA LYS A 163 -13.64 -1.52 10.01
C LYS A 163 -15.05 -1.19 9.52
N ARG A 164 -15.16 -0.37 8.47
CA ARG A 164 -16.44 -0.05 7.84
C ARG A 164 -17.09 -1.30 7.25
N LYS A 165 -16.36 -2.12 6.49
CA LYS A 165 -16.86 -3.38 5.92
C LYS A 165 -17.35 -4.32 7.02
N VAL A 166 -16.56 -4.53 8.07
CA VAL A 166 -16.95 -5.35 9.23
C VAL A 166 -18.20 -4.81 9.91
N SER A 167 -18.33 -3.49 10.07
CA SER A 167 -19.51 -2.86 10.67
C SER A 167 -20.77 -3.07 9.82
N ILE A 168 -20.67 -2.96 8.50
CA ILE A 168 -21.79 -3.21 7.57
C ILE A 168 -22.26 -4.67 7.69
N VAL A 169 -21.33 -5.63 7.63
CA VAL A 169 -21.65 -7.06 7.76
C VAL A 169 -22.31 -7.35 9.10
N ARG A 170 -21.75 -6.84 10.20
CA ARG A 170 -22.31 -7.00 11.54
C ARG A 170 -23.74 -6.43 11.64
N SER A 171 -23.98 -5.27 11.06
CA SER A 171 -25.30 -4.64 11.03
C SER A 171 -26.28 -5.49 10.23
N ALA A 172 -25.88 -6.02 9.08
CA ALA A 172 -26.71 -6.92 8.27
C ALA A 172 -27.09 -8.19 9.04
N ILE A 173 -26.11 -8.84 9.69
CA ILE A 173 -26.33 -10.05 10.51
C ILE A 173 -27.37 -9.78 11.62
N ASN A 174 -27.30 -8.63 12.30
CA ASN A 174 -28.22 -8.25 13.37
C ASN A 174 -29.67 -8.07 12.91
N THR A 175 -29.94 -7.94 11.61
CA THR A 175 -31.30 -7.86 11.06
C THR A 175 -31.91 -9.22 10.75
N LEU A 176 -31.09 -10.28 10.75
CA LEU A 176 -31.53 -11.63 10.41
C LEU A 176 -32.24 -12.30 11.58
N SER A 177 -33.29 -13.06 11.28
CA SER A 177 -33.82 -14.07 12.19
C SER A 177 -32.85 -15.27 12.25
N TYR A 178 -33.06 -16.15 13.24
CA TYR A 178 -32.22 -17.36 13.41
C TYR A 178 -32.19 -18.21 12.12
N SER A 179 -33.36 -18.46 11.52
CA SER A 179 -33.42 -19.25 10.27
C SER A 179 -32.81 -18.55 9.08
N GLU A 180 -32.86 -17.21 9.01
CA GLU A 180 -32.20 -16.44 7.95
C GLU A 180 -30.67 -16.44 8.13
N LEU A 181 -30.17 -16.41 9.38
CA LEU A 181 -28.74 -16.53 9.67
C LEU A 181 -28.22 -17.91 9.26
N GLU A 182 -28.94 -18.96 9.61
CA GLU A 182 -28.63 -20.33 9.18
C GLU A 182 -28.60 -20.44 7.65
N ALA A 183 -29.58 -19.83 6.97
CA ALA A 183 -29.62 -19.78 5.52
C ALA A 183 -28.38 -19.09 4.94
N ILE A 184 -27.95 -17.97 5.49
CA ILE A 184 -26.74 -17.23 5.04
C ILE A 184 -25.48 -18.08 5.20
N LEU A 185 -25.29 -18.78 6.31
CA LEU A 185 -24.16 -19.67 6.49
C LEU A 185 -24.08 -20.74 5.39
N HIS A 186 -25.21 -21.40 5.11
CA HIS A 186 -25.27 -22.41 4.06
C HIS A 186 -25.12 -21.85 2.64
N ILE A 187 -25.55 -20.61 2.40
CA ILE A 187 -25.32 -19.92 1.14
C ILE A 187 -23.82 -19.71 0.90
N PHE A 188 -23.11 -19.19 1.90
CA PHE A 188 -21.67 -18.97 1.77
C PHE A 188 -20.85 -20.25 1.74
N ASP A 189 -21.28 -21.33 2.42
CA ASP A 189 -20.67 -22.65 2.32
C ASP A 189 -20.80 -23.26 0.92
N GLU A 190 -21.84 -22.89 0.15
CA GLU A 190 -22.06 -23.36 -1.22
C GLU A 190 -21.32 -22.58 -2.28
N LEU A 191 -20.81 -21.37 -1.93
CA LEU A 191 -20.03 -20.57 -2.83
C LEU A 191 -18.58 -21.08 -2.89
N ASP A 192 -18.07 -21.33 -4.07
CA ASP A 192 -16.67 -21.63 -4.30
C ASP A 192 -15.94 -20.30 -4.59
N GLY A 193 -15.50 -19.65 -3.52
CA GLY A 193 -14.89 -18.31 -3.59
C GLY A 193 -15.86 -17.15 -3.30
N ASN A 194 -15.67 -16.04 -3.99
CA ASN A 194 -16.39 -14.79 -3.70
C ASN A 194 -17.68 -14.60 -4.54
N GLU A 195 -17.91 -15.44 -5.53
CA GLU A 195 -19.05 -15.34 -6.44
C GLU A 195 -19.51 -16.70 -6.92
N GLY A 196 -20.78 -16.82 -7.30
CA GLY A 196 -21.32 -18.07 -7.81
C GLY A 196 -22.81 -18.02 -8.10
N ILE A 197 -23.34 -19.10 -8.70
CA ILE A 197 -24.76 -19.27 -8.98
C ILE A 197 -25.40 -20.16 -7.91
N LEU A 198 -26.36 -19.62 -7.20
CA LEU A 198 -27.10 -20.30 -6.15
C LEU A 198 -28.52 -20.64 -6.60
N VAL A 199 -28.95 -21.87 -6.30
CA VAL A 199 -30.34 -22.30 -6.51
C VAL A 199 -31.01 -22.38 -5.13
N ALA A 200 -31.78 -21.33 -4.78
CA ALA A 200 -32.40 -21.19 -3.47
C ALA A 200 -33.28 -22.39 -3.05
N SER A 201 -33.98 -23.05 -3.99
CA SER A 201 -34.75 -24.25 -3.70
C SER A 201 -33.86 -25.44 -3.31
N ARG A 202 -32.72 -25.63 -3.97
CA ARG A 202 -31.78 -26.72 -3.64
C ARG A 202 -31.21 -26.56 -2.24
N ILE A 203 -30.82 -25.32 -1.87
CA ILE A 203 -30.32 -25.03 -0.52
C ILE A 203 -31.44 -25.25 0.50
N ALA A 204 -32.64 -24.75 0.22
CA ALA A 204 -33.81 -24.89 1.08
C ALA A 204 -34.13 -26.37 1.37
N ASP A 205 -34.18 -27.21 0.34
CA ASP A 205 -34.46 -28.64 0.47
C ASP A 205 -33.40 -29.39 1.26
N ARG A 206 -32.13 -29.00 1.10
CA ARG A 206 -31.02 -29.63 1.82
C ARG A 206 -30.97 -29.30 3.32
N VAL A 207 -31.30 -28.06 3.66
CA VAL A 207 -31.18 -27.55 5.03
C VAL A 207 -32.49 -27.69 5.81
N GLY A 208 -33.60 -27.99 5.15
CA GLY A 208 -34.90 -28.12 5.76
C GLY A 208 -35.58 -26.79 6.11
N ILE A 209 -35.24 -25.73 5.39
CA ILE A 209 -35.86 -24.40 5.51
C ILE A 209 -36.66 -24.06 4.26
N THR A 210 -37.47 -23.01 4.31
CA THR A 210 -38.25 -22.61 3.13
C THR A 210 -37.45 -21.75 2.17
N ARG A 211 -37.73 -21.84 0.87
CA ARG A 211 -37.13 -20.98 -0.15
C ARG A 211 -37.31 -19.49 0.18
N SER A 212 -38.44 -19.11 0.77
CA SER A 212 -38.70 -17.70 1.15
C SER A 212 -37.72 -17.17 2.20
N VAL A 213 -37.27 -18.01 3.14
CA VAL A 213 -36.25 -17.62 4.13
C VAL A 213 -34.93 -17.30 3.45
N ILE A 214 -34.48 -18.15 2.50
CA ILE A 214 -33.27 -17.90 1.73
C ILE A 214 -33.35 -16.60 0.94
N VAL A 215 -34.45 -16.39 0.22
CA VAL A 215 -34.66 -15.18 -0.59
C VAL A 215 -34.71 -13.92 0.28
N ASN A 216 -35.34 -14.00 1.46
CA ASN A 216 -35.41 -12.86 2.38
C ASN A 216 -34.02 -12.56 2.98
N ALA A 217 -33.25 -13.59 3.36
CA ALA A 217 -31.89 -13.43 3.85
C ALA A 217 -30.98 -12.75 2.80
N LEU A 218 -31.02 -13.20 1.56
CA LEU A 218 -30.29 -12.59 0.45
C LEU A 218 -30.68 -11.14 0.22
N ARG A 219 -32.00 -10.80 0.21
CA ARG A 219 -32.46 -9.42 0.06
C ARG A 219 -31.98 -8.49 1.19
N LYS A 220 -31.92 -8.98 2.43
CA LYS A 220 -31.40 -8.20 3.56
C LYS A 220 -29.90 -7.92 3.39
N PHE A 221 -29.13 -8.89 2.96
CA PHE A 221 -27.70 -8.71 2.70
C PHE A 221 -27.45 -7.81 1.48
N GLU A 222 -28.24 -7.94 0.42
CA GLU A 222 -28.18 -7.05 -0.74
C GLU A 222 -28.55 -5.60 -0.35
N SER A 223 -29.66 -5.44 0.40
CA SER A 223 -30.08 -4.11 0.87
C SER A 223 -29.07 -3.45 1.83
N ALA A 224 -28.30 -4.24 2.55
CA ALA A 224 -27.21 -3.77 3.40
C ALA A 224 -25.90 -3.51 2.62
N GLY A 225 -25.85 -3.84 1.34
CA GLY A 225 -24.64 -3.69 0.51
C GLY A 225 -23.53 -4.69 0.83
N VAL A 226 -23.87 -5.84 1.43
CA VAL A 226 -22.91 -6.93 1.72
C VAL A 226 -22.66 -7.80 0.48
N ILE A 227 -23.71 -8.02 -0.31
CA ILE A 227 -23.67 -8.78 -1.56
C ILE A 227 -24.34 -7.99 -2.69
N GLU A 228 -23.95 -8.33 -3.91
CA GLU A 228 -24.72 -7.98 -5.12
C GLU A 228 -25.40 -9.24 -5.63
N SER A 229 -26.65 -9.17 -6.04
CA SER A 229 -27.35 -10.31 -6.59
C SER A 229 -28.01 -10.03 -7.96
N ARG A 230 -28.00 -11.01 -8.83
CA ARG A 230 -28.66 -10.96 -10.14
C ARG A 230 -29.44 -12.24 -10.39
N SER A 231 -30.72 -12.11 -10.71
CA SER A 231 -31.54 -13.27 -11.08
C SER A 231 -31.10 -13.79 -12.46
N SER A 232 -30.81 -15.09 -12.54
CA SER A 232 -30.50 -15.80 -13.76
C SER A 232 -31.69 -16.68 -14.27
N GLY A 233 -32.90 -16.30 -13.87
CA GLY A 233 -34.13 -17.02 -14.23
C GLY A 233 -34.17 -18.43 -13.64
N MET A 234 -34.40 -19.45 -14.49
CA MET A 234 -34.45 -20.86 -14.06
C MET A 234 -33.10 -21.42 -13.60
N LYS A 235 -31.97 -20.76 -13.91
CA LYS A 235 -30.62 -21.16 -13.48
C LYS A 235 -30.28 -20.83 -12.07
N GLY A 236 -31.03 -19.90 -11.40
CA GLY A 236 -30.80 -19.48 -10.02
C GLY A 236 -30.50 -18.00 -9.88
N THR A 237 -29.85 -17.65 -8.78
CA THR A 237 -29.38 -16.28 -8.47
C THR A 237 -27.86 -16.28 -8.49
N TYR A 238 -27.26 -15.39 -9.25
CA TYR A 238 -25.84 -15.11 -9.20
C TYR A 238 -25.59 -14.11 -8.06
N ILE A 239 -24.58 -14.39 -7.26
CA ILE A 239 -24.13 -13.55 -6.15
C ILE A 239 -22.66 -13.28 -6.33
#